data_f8ab293a0265520df992c3d2cc5e308a
#
_entry.id   f8ab293a0265520df992c3d2cc5e308a
#
_cell.length_a   1.000
_cell.length_b   1.000
_cell.length_c   1.000
_cell.angle_alpha   90.00
_cell.angle_beta   90.00
_cell.angle_gamma   90.00
#
_symmetry.space_group_name_H-M   'P 1'
#
loop_
_entity.id
_entity.type
_entity.pdbx_description
1 polymer ?
#
loop_
_entity_poly.entity_id
_entity_poly.type
_entity_poly.pdbx_seq_one_letter_code
_entity_poly.pdbx_strand_id
1 'polypeptide(L)'
;MTAAAARLAPHSGSASRFEANIATCDTLFVKYTVLGIGLTFFAMFLLLPLVAVFVEALRKGWGTYIDALVEPDALSAVRLTLLAAAIAVPLNLVFGIAAAWAIAKFEFRGKQLLITLIDLPFSVSPVVAGLIYVLVFGAQGWLGLWLSAHDIRIIFAVPGIVLATVFVTFPFIARELIPLMQAQGREEEAAITLGSSGWQAFWRVTLPNIKWALLYGVTLANARAMGEFGAVSIVSGHIRGETNTMPLHVGILYNEYQFAAAFAVASMLAMLALVTLIIKTYIEWRAGRGIIEESRA
;
A
#
# COMPACT_ATOMS: atom_id res chain seq x y z
N MET A 1 29.15 16.84 -67.86
CA MET A 1 27.86 17.48 -67.91
C MET A 1 27.20 17.17 -66.60
N THR A 2 27.34 18.06 -65.67
CA THR A 2 26.39 18.96 -64.96
C THR A 2 25.42 18.18 -64.07
N ALA A 3 25.68 18.07 -62.81
CA ALA A 3 25.32 18.97 -61.70
C ALA A 3 23.78 19.07 -61.47
N ALA A 4 23.31 18.46 -60.42
CA ALA A 4 22.25 19.04 -59.57
C ALA A 4 22.20 18.29 -58.23
N ALA A 5 23.02 18.73 -57.31
CA ALA A 5 22.82 18.41 -55.87
C ALA A 5 21.68 19.28 -55.36
N ALA A 6 20.48 18.73 -55.23
CA ALA A 6 19.38 19.38 -54.56
C ALA A 6 19.51 19.20 -53.04
N ARG A 7 19.71 20.30 -52.35
CA ARG A 7 19.73 20.45 -50.89
C ARG A 7 18.37 19.99 -50.31
N LEU A 8 18.37 18.95 -49.52
CA LEU A 8 17.31 18.66 -48.58
C LEU A 8 17.71 19.21 -47.22
N ALA A 9 17.16 20.36 -46.88
CA ALA A 9 17.25 20.91 -45.53
C ALA A 9 16.38 20.07 -44.56
N PRO A 10 16.83 19.88 -43.32
CA PRO A 10 16.03 19.19 -42.32
C PRO A 10 15.01 20.16 -41.71
N HIS A 11 13.74 20.01 -42.07
CA HIS A 11 12.65 20.58 -41.32
C HIS A 11 12.22 19.57 -40.25
N SER A 12 12.97 19.50 -39.16
CA SER A 12 12.57 18.75 -37.96
C SER A 12 12.52 19.71 -36.78
N GLY A 13 11.41 20.36 -36.58
CA GLY A 13 11.30 21.29 -35.44
C GLY A 13 9.89 21.80 -35.12
N SER A 14 8.90 21.56 -35.96
CA SER A 14 7.56 22.12 -35.74
C SER A 14 6.43 21.14 -35.59
N ALA A 15 6.63 19.87 -35.92
CA ALA A 15 5.56 18.87 -35.86
C ALA A 15 5.26 18.39 -34.43
N SER A 16 6.23 18.32 -33.54
CA SER A 16 6.01 17.80 -32.18
C SER A 16 5.32 18.76 -31.20
N ARG A 17 5.27 20.05 -31.51
CA ARG A 17 4.54 21.04 -30.71
C ARG A 17 3.07 21.19 -31.11
N PHE A 18 2.69 20.75 -32.31
CA PHE A 18 1.32 20.87 -32.80
C PHE A 18 0.41 19.72 -32.35
N GLU A 19 0.94 18.51 -32.15
CA GLU A 19 0.13 17.37 -31.68
C GLU A 19 -0.25 17.43 -30.20
N ALA A 20 0.52 18.13 -29.38
CA ALA A 20 0.19 18.32 -27.96
C ALA A 20 -0.96 19.30 -27.70
N ASN A 21 -1.31 20.15 -28.69
CA ASN A 21 -2.33 21.20 -28.52
C ASN A 21 -3.72 20.85 -29.09
N ILE A 22 -3.87 19.76 -29.82
CA ILE A 22 -5.18 19.39 -30.43
C ILE A 22 -6.06 18.65 -29.41
N ALA A 23 -5.49 18.02 -28.38
CA ALA A 23 -6.25 17.31 -27.33
C ALA A 23 -6.78 18.21 -26.22
N THR A 24 -6.45 19.50 -26.19
CA THR A 24 -6.82 20.43 -25.10
C THR A 24 -7.57 21.68 -25.56
N CYS A 25 -8.21 21.66 -26.72
CA CYS A 25 -9.15 22.70 -27.13
C CYS A 25 -10.53 22.50 -26.50
N ASP A 26 -10.57 22.01 -25.25
CA ASP A 26 -11.80 22.04 -24.47
C ASP A 26 -12.13 23.49 -24.09
N THR A 27 -13.35 23.91 -24.40
CA THR A 27 -13.83 25.21 -23.97
C THR A 27 -13.65 25.30 -22.45
N LEU A 28 -13.18 26.44 -21.94
CA LEU A 28 -12.99 26.68 -20.51
C LEU A 28 -14.21 26.24 -19.68
N PHE A 29 -15.40 26.32 -20.26
CA PHE A 29 -16.65 25.84 -19.69
C PHE A 29 -16.62 24.32 -19.42
N VAL A 30 -16.24 23.50 -20.39
CA VAL A 30 -16.15 22.03 -20.23
C VAL A 30 -15.14 21.67 -19.14
N LYS A 31 -13.95 22.32 -19.16
CA LYS A 31 -12.91 22.10 -18.14
C LYS A 31 -13.42 22.40 -16.73
N TYR A 32 -14.04 23.55 -16.51
CA TYR A 32 -14.54 23.92 -15.18
C TYR A 32 -15.76 23.08 -14.75
N THR A 33 -16.59 22.65 -15.70
CA THR A 33 -17.73 21.77 -15.42
C THR A 33 -17.24 20.40 -14.97
N VAL A 34 -16.31 19.78 -15.71
CA VAL A 34 -15.74 18.46 -15.34
C VAL A 34 -15.00 18.54 -14.01
N LEU A 35 -14.18 19.60 -13.82
CA LEU A 35 -13.49 19.83 -12.56
C LEU A 35 -14.48 20.03 -11.41
N GLY A 36 -15.53 20.81 -11.62
CA GLY A 36 -16.60 21.05 -10.62
C GLY A 36 -17.32 19.76 -10.23
N ILE A 37 -17.71 18.94 -11.20
CA ILE A 37 -18.32 17.62 -10.94
C ILE A 37 -17.36 16.73 -10.14
N GLY A 38 -16.10 16.64 -10.55
CA GLY A 38 -15.09 15.83 -9.86
C GLY A 38 -14.85 16.29 -8.42
N LEU A 39 -14.69 17.61 -8.20
CA LEU A 39 -14.50 18.18 -6.87
C LEU A 39 -15.75 18.02 -5.98
N THR A 40 -16.95 18.17 -6.54
CA THR A 40 -18.20 17.95 -5.80
C THR A 40 -18.34 16.50 -5.39
N PHE A 41 -18.07 15.57 -6.30
CA PHE A 41 -18.07 14.15 -5.99
C PHE A 41 -17.06 13.81 -4.88
N PHE A 42 -15.83 14.29 -5.01
CA PHE A 42 -14.79 14.12 -4.02
C PHE A 42 -15.18 14.69 -2.64
N ALA A 43 -15.72 15.92 -2.63
CA ALA A 43 -16.15 16.57 -1.39
C ALA A 43 -17.31 15.81 -0.74
N MET A 44 -18.30 15.36 -1.51
CA MET A 44 -19.47 14.68 -0.99
C MET A 44 -19.16 13.25 -0.50
N PHE A 45 -18.36 12.48 -1.24
CA PHE A 45 -18.14 11.07 -0.93
C PHE A 45 -16.90 10.80 -0.10
N LEU A 46 -15.93 11.71 -0.05
CA LEU A 46 -14.70 11.52 0.71
C LEU A 46 -14.57 12.51 1.88
N LEU A 47 -14.67 13.82 1.62
CA LEU A 47 -14.48 14.82 2.68
C LEU A 47 -15.63 14.85 3.68
N LEU A 48 -16.88 14.77 3.23
CA LEU A 48 -18.03 14.86 4.12
C LEU A 48 -18.07 13.69 5.13
N PRO A 49 -17.92 12.40 4.74
CA PRO A 49 -17.84 11.30 5.71
C PRO A 49 -16.64 11.44 6.65
N LEU A 50 -15.49 11.87 6.14
CA LEU A 50 -14.30 12.08 6.97
C LEU A 50 -14.54 13.16 8.03
N VAL A 51 -15.09 14.30 7.65
CA VAL A 51 -15.46 15.38 8.58
C VAL A 51 -16.51 14.90 9.58
N ALA A 52 -17.51 14.12 9.14
CA ALA A 52 -18.53 13.57 10.01
C ALA A 52 -17.94 12.69 11.13
N VAL A 53 -16.89 11.90 10.84
CA VAL A 53 -16.18 11.10 11.87
C VAL A 53 -15.61 12.01 12.96
N PHE A 54 -14.93 13.12 12.60
CA PHE A 54 -14.36 14.04 13.57
C PHE A 54 -15.43 14.83 14.35
N VAL A 55 -16.48 15.25 13.67
CA VAL A 55 -17.61 15.96 14.32
C VAL A 55 -18.30 15.06 15.35
N GLU A 56 -18.56 13.80 15.00
CA GLU A 56 -19.22 12.85 15.89
C GLU A 56 -18.29 12.43 17.03
N ALA A 57 -16.99 12.29 16.77
CA ALA A 57 -15.97 12.03 17.80
C ALA A 57 -15.93 13.12 18.89
N LEU A 58 -16.12 14.39 18.51
CA LEU A 58 -16.07 15.54 19.42
C LEU A 58 -17.44 15.94 19.98
N ARG A 59 -18.54 15.28 19.57
CA ARG A 59 -19.92 15.64 19.93
C ARG A 59 -20.17 15.70 21.43
N LYS A 60 -19.51 14.83 22.21
CA LYS A 60 -19.60 14.79 23.69
C LYS A 60 -18.54 15.63 24.41
N GLY A 61 -17.76 16.43 23.65
CA GLY A 61 -16.71 17.30 24.18
C GLY A 61 -15.33 16.65 24.23
N TRP A 62 -14.31 17.48 24.44
CA TRP A 62 -12.91 17.09 24.43
C TRP A 62 -12.54 16.12 25.56
N GLY A 63 -13.14 16.24 26.75
CA GLY A 63 -12.89 15.31 27.86
C GLY A 63 -13.22 13.87 27.47
N THR A 64 -14.46 13.63 27.02
CA THR A 64 -14.91 12.30 26.59
C THR A 64 -14.08 11.75 25.41
N TYR A 65 -13.63 12.64 24.51
CA TYR A 65 -12.76 12.24 23.40
C TYR A 65 -11.41 11.70 23.90
N ILE A 66 -10.76 12.45 24.81
CA ILE A 66 -9.45 12.05 25.38
C ILE A 66 -9.61 10.80 26.23
N ASP A 67 -10.64 10.73 27.08
CA ASP A 67 -10.90 9.57 27.92
C ASP A 67 -11.03 8.29 27.08
N ALA A 68 -11.75 8.35 25.95
CA ALA A 68 -11.90 7.23 25.03
C ALA A 68 -10.58 6.81 24.35
N LEU A 69 -9.66 7.74 24.10
CA LEU A 69 -8.36 7.42 23.50
C LEU A 69 -7.33 6.88 24.52
N VAL A 70 -7.44 7.27 25.78
CA VAL A 70 -6.53 6.84 26.85
C VAL A 70 -7.04 5.55 27.53
N GLU A 71 -8.23 5.10 27.22
CA GLU A 71 -8.77 3.84 27.71
C GLU A 71 -7.77 2.69 27.45
N PRO A 72 -7.51 1.81 28.44
CA PRO A 72 -6.54 0.71 28.28
C PRO A 72 -6.79 -0.18 27.06
N ASP A 73 -8.06 -0.47 26.77
CA ASP A 73 -8.43 -1.30 25.59
C ASP A 73 -8.13 -0.59 24.27
N ALA A 74 -8.37 0.73 24.19
CA ALA A 74 -8.02 1.53 23.02
C ALA A 74 -6.50 1.59 22.81
N LEU A 75 -5.72 1.81 23.86
CA LEU A 75 -4.26 1.83 23.79
C LEU A 75 -3.69 0.47 23.41
N SER A 76 -4.25 -0.62 23.91
CA SER A 76 -3.85 -1.98 23.52
C SER A 76 -4.13 -2.24 22.04
N ALA A 77 -5.28 -1.79 21.53
CA ALA A 77 -5.67 -1.89 20.13
C ALA A 77 -4.73 -1.09 19.22
N VAL A 78 -4.33 0.11 19.62
CA VAL A 78 -3.32 0.92 18.91
C VAL A 78 -1.99 0.18 18.85
N ARG A 79 -1.50 -0.28 20.01
CA ARG A 79 -0.23 -1.01 20.10
C ARG A 79 -0.22 -2.25 19.22
N LEU A 80 -1.30 -3.03 19.23
CA LEU A 80 -1.43 -4.23 18.42
C LEU A 80 -1.49 -3.92 16.92
N THR A 81 -2.22 -2.89 16.52
CA THR A 81 -2.28 -2.45 15.12
C THR A 81 -0.91 -2.04 14.61
N LEU A 82 -0.19 -1.23 15.39
CA LEU A 82 1.16 -0.79 15.05
C LEU A 82 2.16 -1.97 15.03
N LEU A 83 2.05 -2.90 15.97
CA LEU A 83 2.88 -4.11 16.02
C LEU A 83 2.63 -4.99 14.79
N ALA A 84 1.36 -5.25 14.45
CA ALA A 84 1.01 -6.04 13.27
C ALA A 84 1.55 -5.40 11.98
N ALA A 85 1.40 -4.08 11.81
CA ALA A 85 1.95 -3.35 10.69
C ALA A 85 3.49 -3.37 10.69
N ALA A 86 4.14 -3.16 11.85
CA ALA A 86 5.60 -3.17 11.99
C ALA A 86 6.24 -4.52 11.67
N ILE A 87 5.50 -5.62 11.77
CA ILE A 87 6.00 -6.95 11.38
C ILE A 87 5.59 -7.27 9.94
N ALA A 88 4.33 -7.02 9.56
CA ALA A 88 3.81 -7.38 8.25
C ALA A 88 4.48 -6.59 7.11
N VAL A 89 4.71 -5.29 7.30
CA VAL A 89 5.27 -4.44 6.24
C VAL A 89 6.72 -4.81 5.89
N PRO A 90 7.65 -5.00 6.86
CA PRO A 90 9.01 -5.49 6.54
C PRO A 90 9.03 -6.88 5.92
N LEU A 91 8.17 -7.80 6.35
CA LEU A 91 8.06 -9.12 5.72
C LEU A 91 7.63 -8.98 4.26
N ASN A 92 6.59 -8.19 3.99
CA ASN A 92 6.12 -7.93 2.64
C ASN A 92 7.15 -7.16 1.79
N LEU A 93 7.99 -6.32 2.41
CA LEU A 93 9.09 -5.64 1.74
C LEU A 93 10.11 -6.66 1.21
N VAL A 94 10.56 -7.57 2.06
CA VAL A 94 11.55 -8.60 1.67
C VAL A 94 10.99 -9.52 0.60
N PHE A 95 9.80 -10.09 0.82
CA PHE A 95 9.16 -10.99 -0.15
C PHE A 95 8.73 -10.26 -1.43
N GLY A 96 8.24 -9.03 -1.33
CA GLY A 96 7.83 -8.22 -2.47
C GLY A 96 8.99 -7.86 -3.39
N ILE A 97 10.14 -7.47 -2.83
CA ILE A 97 11.37 -7.21 -3.60
C ILE A 97 11.85 -8.52 -4.26
N ALA A 98 11.91 -9.61 -3.51
CA ALA A 98 12.38 -10.90 -4.03
C ALA A 98 11.48 -11.40 -5.18
N ALA A 99 10.17 -11.32 -5.01
CA ALA A 99 9.20 -11.72 -6.03
C ALA A 99 9.26 -10.81 -7.26
N ALA A 100 9.31 -9.48 -7.08
CA ALA A 100 9.41 -8.52 -8.17
C ALA A 100 10.71 -8.73 -8.96
N TRP A 101 11.83 -8.93 -8.27
CA TRP A 101 13.12 -9.18 -8.91
C TRP A 101 13.13 -10.50 -9.69
N ALA A 102 12.58 -11.57 -9.09
CA ALA A 102 12.44 -12.86 -9.75
C ALA A 102 11.62 -12.78 -11.04
N ILE A 103 10.47 -12.09 -10.98
CA ILE A 103 9.56 -11.93 -12.13
C ILE A 103 10.16 -11.00 -13.19
N ALA A 104 10.83 -9.93 -12.79
CA ALA A 104 11.36 -8.95 -13.73
C ALA A 104 12.59 -9.45 -14.48
N LYS A 105 13.47 -10.22 -13.83
CA LYS A 105 14.81 -10.55 -14.35
C LYS A 105 14.99 -11.98 -14.81
N PHE A 106 14.16 -12.91 -14.35
CA PHE A 106 14.32 -14.32 -14.70
C PHE A 106 13.16 -14.85 -15.52
N GLU A 107 13.49 -15.72 -16.47
CA GLU A 107 12.51 -16.54 -17.17
C GLU A 107 12.55 -17.97 -16.60
N PHE A 108 11.43 -18.38 -15.98
CA PHE A 108 11.31 -19.69 -15.36
C PHE A 108 9.92 -20.29 -15.56
N ARG A 109 9.86 -21.62 -15.49
CA ARG A 109 8.56 -22.32 -15.54
C ARG A 109 7.76 -21.97 -14.28
N GLY A 110 6.52 -21.49 -14.45
CA GLY A 110 5.67 -21.07 -13.34
C GLY A 110 5.70 -19.56 -13.04
N LYS A 111 6.41 -18.74 -13.81
CA LYS A 111 6.39 -17.27 -13.69
C LYS A 111 4.97 -16.71 -13.69
N GLN A 112 4.14 -17.15 -14.64
CA GLN A 112 2.75 -16.72 -14.71
C GLN A 112 1.92 -17.16 -13.50
N LEU A 113 2.18 -18.35 -12.96
CA LEU A 113 1.56 -18.83 -11.73
C LEU A 113 1.95 -17.95 -10.54
N LEU A 114 3.22 -17.56 -10.42
CA LEU A 114 3.68 -16.68 -9.36
C LEU A 114 2.99 -15.31 -9.43
N ILE A 115 2.86 -14.72 -10.63
CA ILE A 115 2.12 -13.47 -10.83
C ILE A 115 0.67 -13.63 -10.38
N THR A 116 0.00 -14.71 -10.79
CA THR A 116 -1.39 -14.99 -10.39
C THR A 116 -1.52 -15.17 -8.87
N LEU A 117 -0.56 -15.82 -8.22
CA LEU A 117 -0.54 -15.99 -6.76
C LEU A 117 -0.34 -14.66 -6.02
N ILE A 118 0.49 -13.75 -6.57
CA ILE A 118 0.64 -12.40 -6.03
C ILE A 118 -0.68 -11.62 -6.11
N ASP A 119 -1.44 -11.81 -7.18
CA ASP A 119 -2.71 -11.13 -7.40
C ASP A 119 -3.89 -11.76 -6.66
N LEU A 120 -3.73 -12.98 -6.15
CA LEU A 120 -4.77 -13.73 -5.46
C LEU A 120 -5.43 -12.98 -4.29
N PRO A 121 -4.69 -12.25 -3.41
CA PRO A 121 -5.31 -11.47 -2.33
C PRO A 121 -6.25 -10.36 -2.80
N PHE A 122 -6.12 -9.86 -4.02
CA PHE A 122 -7.08 -8.90 -4.58
C PHE A 122 -8.39 -9.56 -5.05
N SER A 123 -8.31 -10.83 -5.44
CA SER A 123 -9.45 -11.57 -5.95
C SER A 123 -10.24 -12.28 -4.86
N VAL A 124 -9.60 -12.60 -3.74
CA VAL A 124 -10.20 -13.30 -2.60
C VAL A 124 -10.67 -12.29 -1.58
N SER A 125 -11.91 -12.44 -1.10
CA SER A 125 -12.39 -11.62 0.02
C SER A 125 -11.48 -11.81 1.25
N PRO A 126 -11.08 -10.71 1.92
CA PRO A 126 -10.27 -10.82 3.15
C PRO A 126 -10.89 -11.73 4.21
N VAL A 127 -12.23 -11.73 4.35
CA VAL A 127 -12.95 -12.63 5.27
C VAL A 127 -12.72 -14.10 4.91
N VAL A 128 -12.81 -14.45 3.62
CA VAL A 128 -12.55 -15.81 3.14
C VAL A 128 -11.11 -16.21 3.40
N ALA A 129 -10.16 -15.30 3.19
CA ALA A 129 -8.77 -15.54 3.54
C ALA A 129 -8.59 -15.85 5.03
N GLY A 130 -9.24 -15.09 5.91
CA GLY A 130 -9.27 -15.38 7.35
C GLY A 130 -9.81 -16.77 7.67
N LEU A 131 -10.89 -17.19 7.03
CA LEU A 131 -11.46 -18.54 7.19
C LEU A 131 -10.49 -19.63 6.72
N ILE A 132 -9.76 -19.42 5.63
CA ILE A 132 -8.73 -20.36 5.15
C ILE A 132 -7.64 -20.53 6.23
N TYR A 133 -7.19 -19.44 6.88
CA TYR A 133 -6.22 -19.53 7.97
C TYR A 133 -6.77 -20.32 9.16
N VAL A 134 -8.04 -20.15 9.52
CA VAL A 134 -8.69 -20.95 10.57
C VAL A 134 -8.74 -22.43 10.19
N LEU A 135 -9.04 -22.77 8.94
CA LEU A 135 -9.04 -24.15 8.44
C LEU A 135 -7.65 -24.79 8.44
N VAL A 136 -6.60 -24.02 8.20
CA VAL A 136 -5.22 -24.53 8.17
C VAL A 136 -4.63 -24.63 9.57
N PHE A 137 -4.73 -23.55 10.35
CA PHE A 137 -4.01 -23.38 11.62
C PHE A 137 -4.90 -23.50 12.88
N GLY A 138 -6.23 -23.60 12.72
CA GLY A 138 -7.14 -23.79 13.86
C GLY A 138 -6.93 -25.15 14.55
N ALA A 139 -7.44 -25.29 15.78
CA ALA A 139 -7.26 -26.50 16.58
C ALA A 139 -7.73 -27.79 15.89
N GLN A 140 -8.77 -27.71 15.06
CA GLN A 140 -9.29 -28.81 14.24
C GLN A 140 -8.81 -28.73 12.78
N GLY A 141 -7.88 -27.83 12.46
CA GLY A 141 -7.35 -27.61 11.12
C GLY A 141 -6.26 -28.61 10.75
N TRP A 142 -5.78 -28.49 9.50
CA TRP A 142 -4.78 -29.41 8.95
C TRP A 142 -3.49 -29.47 9.76
N LEU A 143 -3.02 -28.35 10.30
CA LEU A 143 -1.83 -28.25 11.15
C LEU A 143 -2.18 -28.18 12.64
N GLY A 144 -3.46 -28.22 13.01
CA GLY A 144 -3.92 -27.99 14.37
C GLY A 144 -3.34 -28.98 15.39
N LEU A 145 -3.31 -30.28 15.07
CA LEU A 145 -2.73 -31.31 15.95
C LEU A 145 -1.24 -31.10 16.17
N TRP A 146 -0.49 -30.74 15.11
CA TRP A 146 0.94 -30.50 15.21
C TRP A 146 1.24 -29.24 16.01
N LEU A 147 0.49 -28.16 15.78
CA LEU A 147 0.63 -26.90 16.50
C LEU A 147 0.31 -27.05 18.00
N SER A 148 -0.76 -27.75 18.33
CA SER A 148 -1.14 -28.00 19.73
C SER A 148 -0.14 -28.91 20.44
N ALA A 149 0.48 -29.87 19.75
CA ALA A 149 1.53 -30.71 20.32
C ALA A 149 2.82 -29.92 20.68
N HIS A 150 3.03 -28.75 20.02
CA HIS A 150 4.18 -27.87 20.28
C HIS A 150 3.80 -26.60 21.06
N ASP A 151 2.58 -26.52 21.59
CA ASP A 151 2.03 -25.36 22.33
C ASP A 151 2.09 -24.03 21.54
N ILE A 152 1.98 -24.12 20.20
CA ILE A 152 2.01 -22.97 19.30
C ILE A 152 0.56 -22.54 18.99
N ARG A 153 0.18 -21.34 19.40
CA ARG A 153 -1.13 -20.74 19.09
C ARG A 153 -0.97 -19.71 17.99
N ILE A 154 -1.59 -19.97 16.82
CA ILE A 154 -1.63 -19.03 15.68
C ILE A 154 -2.99 -18.32 15.64
N ILE A 155 -4.09 -19.08 15.63
CA ILE A 155 -5.44 -18.51 15.60
C ILE A 155 -5.82 -18.01 16.98
N PHE A 156 -6.55 -16.90 17.02
CA PHE A 156 -6.89 -16.13 18.23
C PHE A 156 -5.68 -15.62 19.01
N ALA A 157 -4.59 -15.35 18.27
CA ALA A 157 -3.33 -14.83 18.79
C ALA A 157 -2.68 -13.85 17.80
N VAL A 158 -1.69 -13.10 18.26
CA VAL A 158 -0.97 -12.10 17.46
C VAL A 158 -0.38 -12.68 16.15
N PRO A 159 0.21 -13.90 16.12
CA PRO A 159 0.72 -14.46 14.87
C PRO A 159 -0.34 -14.60 13.77
N GLY A 160 -1.57 -14.96 14.11
CA GLY A 160 -2.67 -15.05 13.15
C GLY A 160 -3.03 -13.71 12.55
N ILE A 161 -3.05 -12.65 13.36
CA ILE A 161 -3.29 -11.27 12.92
C ILE A 161 -2.20 -10.84 11.96
N VAL A 162 -0.93 -11.10 12.29
CA VAL A 162 0.21 -10.77 11.43
C VAL A 162 0.13 -11.52 10.10
N LEU A 163 -0.13 -12.84 10.11
CA LEU A 163 -0.25 -13.64 8.88
C LEU A 163 -1.39 -13.15 7.99
N ALA A 164 -2.54 -12.85 8.57
CA ALA A 164 -3.69 -12.29 7.83
C ALA A 164 -3.33 -10.93 7.21
N THR A 165 -2.67 -10.05 7.96
CA THR A 165 -2.22 -8.74 7.48
C THR A 165 -1.17 -8.88 6.37
N VAL A 166 -0.18 -9.78 6.53
CA VAL A 166 0.84 -10.08 5.51
C VAL A 166 0.17 -10.51 4.21
N PHE A 167 -0.76 -11.45 4.27
CA PHE A 167 -1.45 -11.95 3.08
C PHE A 167 -2.20 -10.84 2.33
N VAL A 168 -2.98 -10.04 3.04
CA VAL A 168 -3.79 -8.98 2.40
C VAL A 168 -2.91 -7.85 1.82
N THR A 169 -1.76 -7.58 2.43
CA THR A 169 -0.90 -6.46 2.04
C THR A 169 0.29 -6.86 1.16
N PHE A 170 0.52 -8.16 0.96
CA PHE A 170 1.61 -8.70 0.14
C PHE A 170 1.66 -8.15 -1.31
N PRO A 171 0.53 -8.05 -2.05
CA PRO A 171 0.56 -7.63 -3.45
C PRO A 171 1.02 -6.19 -3.65
N PHE A 172 0.82 -5.30 -2.66
CA PHE A 172 1.03 -3.86 -2.84
C PHE A 172 2.48 -3.51 -3.21
N ILE A 173 3.45 -4.12 -2.55
CA ILE A 173 4.87 -3.86 -2.81
C ILE A 173 5.30 -4.54 -4.12
N ALA A 174 4.95 -5.80 -4.32
CA ALA A 174 5.34 -6.54 -5.51
C ALA A 174 4.80 -5.91 -6.80
N ARG A 175 3.51 -5.53 -6.82
CA ARG A 175 2.87 -4.91 -7.99
C ARG A 175 3.44 -3.55 -8.36
N GLU A 176 3.90 -2.79 -7.38
CA GLU A 176 4.53 -1.50 -7.62
C GLU A 176 5.93 -1.65 -8.23
N LEU A 177 6.67 -2.67 -7.80
CA LEU A 177 8.04 -2.88 -8.23
C LEU A 177 8.18 -3.62 -9.56
N ILE A 178 7.29 -4.58 -9.87
CA ILE A 178 7.39 -5.42 -11.08
C ILE A 178 7.51 -4.59 -12.37
N PRO A 179 6.59 -3.66 -12.69
CA PRO A 179 6.66 -2.91 -13.94
C PRO A 179 7.90 -2.02 -14.02
N LEU A 180 8.31 -1.43 -12.89
CA LEU A 180 9.49 -0.59 -12.84
C LEU A 180 10.77 -1.39 -13.07
N MET A 181 10.93 -2.53 -12.41
CA MET A 181 12.09 -3.40 -12.60
C MET A 181 12.14 -4.02 -14.02
N GLN A 182 11.00 -4.23 -14.66
CA GLN A 182 10.94 -4.68 -16.05
C GLN A 182 11.38 -3.59 -17.03
N ALA A 183 11.06 -2.32 -16.74
CA ALA A 183 11.46 -1.19 -17.55
C ALA A 183 12.97 -0.87 -17.43
N GLN A 184 13.59 -1.17 -16.29
CA GLN A 184 15.00 -0.89 -15.97
C GLN A 184 15.88 -2.11 -16.28
N GLY A 185 16.17 -2.38 -17.55
CA GLY A 185 17.06 -3.49 -17.94
C GLY A 185 18.47 -3.05 -18.35
N ARG A 186 18.57 -1.91 -19.04
CA ARG A 186 19.81 -1.47 -19.69
C ARG A 186 20.96 -1.11 -18.75
N GLU A 187 20.66 -0.50 -17.62
CA GLU A 187 21.66 -0.06 -16.64
C GLU A 187 22.28 -1.26 -15.90
N GLU A 188 21.51 -2.28 -15.62
CA GLU A 188 21.98 -3.51 -15.00
C GLU A 188 22.83 -4.33 -15.96
N GLU A 189 22.42 -4.43 -17.24
CA GLU A 189 23.20 -5.08 -18.30
C GLU A 189 24.55 -4.38 -18.48
N ALA A 190 24.55 -3.03 -18.48
CA ALA A 190 25.79 -2.25 -18.53
C ALA A 190 26.68 -2.52 -17.32
N ALA A 191 26.13 -2.59 -16.11
CA ALA A 191 26.89 -2.91 -14.90
C ALA A 191 27.53 -4.32 -14.96
N ILE A 192 26.79 -5.31 -15.46
CA ILE A 192 27.29 -6.67 -15.63
C ILE A 192 28.37 -6.72 -16.71
N THR A 193 28.23 -6.01 -17.82
CA THR A 193 29.28 -5.95 -18.87
C THR A 193 30.57 -5.27 -18.38
N LEU A 194 30.46 -4.37 -17.39
CA LEU A 194 31.60 -3.75 -16.71
C LEU A 194 32.21 -4.64 -15.60
N GLY A 195 31.72 -5.88 -15.44
CA GLY A 195 32.27 -6.87 -14.51
C GLY A 195 31.61 -6.93 -13.13
N SER A 196 30.47 -6.26 -12.93
CA SER A 196 29.71 -6.38 -11.69
C SER A 196 29.08 -7.76 -11.57
N SER A 197 29.11 -8.37 -10.36
CA SER A 197 28.27 -9.54 -10.08
C SER A 197 26.78 -9.13 -10.02
N GLY A 198 25.87 -10.10 -10.25
CA GLY A 198 24.42 -9.84 -10.17
C GLY A 198 23.96 -9.25 -8.82
N TRP A 199 24.61 -9.67 -7.71
CA TRP A 199 24.36 -9.13 -6.37
C TRP A 199 24.86 -7.67 -6.22
N GLN A 200 26.00 -7.35 -6.82
CA GLN A 200 26.52 -5.98 -6.86
C GLN A 200 25.64 -5.07 -7.71
N ALA A 201 25.19 -5.55 -8.87
CA ALA A 201 24.25 -4.83 -9.73
C ALA A 201 22.93 -4.55 -8.98
N PHE A 202 22.40 -5.55 -8.25
CA PHE A 202 21.20 -5.35 -7.44
C PHE A 202 21.35 -4.21 -6.41
N TRP A 203 22.41 -4.24 -5.58
CA TRP A 203 22.58 -3.24 -4.51
C TRP A 203 23.00 -1.86 -5.01
N ARG A 204 23.78 -1.79 -6.10
CA ARG A 204 24.35 -0.52 -6.59
C ARG A 204 23.55 0.13 -7.70
N VAL A 205 22.74 -0.65 -8.43
CA VAL A 205 21.97 -0.17 -9.57
C VAL A 205 20.47 -0.34 -9.33
N THR A 206 20.00 -1.58 -9.16
CA THR A 206 18.57 -1.88 -9.06
C THR A 206 17.92 -1.20 -7.87
N LEU A 207 18.45 -1.42 -6.66
CA LEU A 207 17.84 -0.90 -5.42
C LEU A 207 17.82 0.63 -5.35
N PRO A 208 18.88 1.37 -5.72
CA PRO A 208 18.82 2.83 -5.79
C PRO A 208 17.78 3.34 -6.80
N ASN A 209 17.64 2.68 -7.94
CA ASN A 209 16.71 3.09 -8.99
C ASN A 209 15.25 2.86 -8.61
N ILE A 210 14.95 1.79 -7.86
CA ILE A 210 13.57 1.49 -7.43
C ILE A 210 13.19 2.14 -6.10
N LYS A 211 14.11 2.83 -5.41
CA LYS A 211 13.91 3.35 -4.04
C LYS A 211 12.60 4.14 -3.85
N TRP A 212 12.20 4.91 -4.85
CA TRP A 212 10.99 5.73 -4.75
C TRP A 212 9.71 4.93 -4.90
N ALA A 213 9.67 3.98 -5.85
CA ALA A 213 8.57 3.04 -5.97
C ALA A 213 8.48 2.12 -4.74
N LEU A 214 9.64 1.74 -4.20
CA LEU A 214 9.71 0.96 -2.96
C LEU A 214 9.09 1.72 -1.78
N LEU A 215 9.47 2.99 -1.59
CA LEU A 215 8.89 3.85 -0.55
C LEU A 215 7.38 4.04 -0.74
N TYR A 216 6.94 4.20 -1.99
CA TYR A 216 5.52 4.27 -2.32
C TYR A 216 4.78 2.98 -1.95
N GLY A 217 5.27 1.83 -2.42
CA GLY A 217 4.69 0.52 -2.12
C GLY A 217 4.65 0.21 -0.62
N VAL A 218 5.71 0.53 0.13
CA VAL A 218 5.77 0.40 1.59
C VAL A 218 4.71 1.28 2.27
N THR A 219 4.59 2.54 1.85
CA THR A 219 3.61 3.46 2.45
C THR A 219 2.18 2.99 2.19
N LEU A 220 1.91 2.50 0.98
CA LEU A 220 0.60 1.95 0.61
C LEU A 220 0.28 0.67 1.39
N ALA A 221 1.25 -0.25 1.49
CA ALA A 221 1.13 -1.47 2.29
C ALA A 221 0.89 -1.16 3.78
N ASN A 222 1.60 -0.16 4.33
CA ASN A 222 1.41 0.27 5.72
C ASN A 222 0.02 0.86 5.99
N ALA A 223 -0.45 1.75 5.13
CA ALA A 223 -1.80 2.31 5.25
C ALA A 223 -2.87 1.22 5.18
N ARG A 224 -2.70 0.24 4.27
CA ARG A 224 -3.60 -0.91 4.14
C ARG A 224 -3.54 -1.85 5.34
N ALA A 225 -2.34 -2.09 5.89
CA ALA A 225 -2.14 -2.93 7.07
C ALA A 225 -2.84 -2.37 8.32
N MET A 226 -2.72 -1.06 8.55
CA MET A 226 -3.37 -0.40 9.70
C MET A 226 -4.90 -0.45 9.63
N GLY A 227 -5.48 -0.42 8.42
CA GLY A 227 -6.93 -0.46 8.19
C GLY A 227 -7.49 -1.87 8.00
N GLU A 228 -6.71 -2.94 8.24
CA GLU A 228 -7.19 -4.30 8.00
C GLU A 228 -8.24 -4.70 9.04
N PHE A 229 -9.41 -5.06 8.54
CA PHE A 229 -10.55 -5.52 9.34
C PHE A 229 -10.99 -6.93 8.96
N GLY A 230 -11.18 -7.19 7.67
CA GLY A 230 -11.87 -8.38 7.17
C GLY A 230 -11.22 -9.71 7.57
N ALA A 231 -9.95 -9.90 7.23
CA ALA A 231 -9.23 -11.14 7.56
C ALA A 231 -8.93 -11.21 9.06
N VAL A 232 -8.55 -10.08 9.66
CA VAL A 232 -8.22 -9.99 11.08
C VAL A 232 -9.44 -10.27 11.96
N SER A 233 -10.65 -9.86 11.57
CA SER A 233 -11.86 -10.14 12.34
C SER A 233 -12.14 -11.63 12.55
N ILE A 234 -11.71 -12.48 11.62
CA ILE A 234 -11.88 -13.93 11.72
C ILE A 234 -10.80 -14.59 12.57
N VAL A 235 -9.56 -14.13 12.45
CA VAL A 235 -8.41 -14.81 13.09
C VAL A 235 -8.08 -14.27 14.49
N SER A 236 -8.62 -13.10 14.88
CA SER A 236 -8.26 -12.44 16.13
C SER A 236 -8.99 -13.00 17.37
N GLY A 237 -10.20 -13.50 17.19
CA GLY A 237 -11.05 -13.93 18.32
C GLY A 237 -11.64 -12.79 19.15
N HIS A 238 -11.43 -11.53 18.80
CA HIS A 238 -12.00 -10.33 19.43
C HIS A 238 -11.71 -10.19 20.95
N ILE A 239 -10.56 -10.69 21.43
CA ILE A 239 -10.20 -10.60 22.85
C ILE A 239 -9.70 -9.18 23.15
N ARG A 240 -10.43 -8.42 23.99
CA ARG A 240 -10.06 -7.07 24.39
C ARG A 240 -8.73 -7.09 25.14
N GLY A 241 -7.89 -6.11 24.89
CA GLY A 241 -6.58 -5.99 25.51
C GLY A 241 -5.49 -6.88 24.90
N GLU A 242 -5.85 -7.98 24.18
CA GLU A 242 -4.90 -8.97 23.66
C GLU A 242 -4.83 -9.06 22.14
N THR A 243 -5.97 -9.28 21.48
CA THR A 243 -6.01 -9.56 20.03
C THR A 243 -6.89 -8.59 19.25
N ASN A 244 -7.29 -7.49 19.87
CA ASN A 244 -8.19 -6.52 19.27
C ASN A 244 -7.41 -5.40 18.61
N THR A 245 -7.47 -5.31 17.27
CA THR A 245 -6.88 -4.19 16.51
C THR A 245 -7.78 -2.95 16.54
N MET A 246 -7.26 -1.77 16.16
CA MET A 246 -8.06 -0.54 16.13
C MET A 246 -9.35 -0.67 15.31
N PRO A 247 -9.34 -1.18 14.06
CA PRO A 247 -10.58 -1.36 13.30
C PRO A 247 -11.58 -2.29 13.99
N LEU A 248 -11.12 -3.35 14.65
CA LEU A 248 -11.98 -4.24 15.41
C LEU A 248 -12.56 -3.56 16.66
N HIS A 249 -11.73 -2.80 17.37
CA HIS A 249 -12.16 -2.06 18.57
C HIS A 249 -13.23 -1.02 18.23
N VAL A 250 -13.08 -0.29 17.10
CA VAL A 250 -14.13 0.59 16.57
C VAL A 250 -15.44 -0.18 16.35
N GLY A 251 -15.37 -1.38 15.73
CA GLY A 251 -16.54 -2.21 15.50
C GLY A 251 -17.23 -2.67 16.79
N ILE A 252 -16.45 -3.03 17.81
CA ILE A 252 -16.98 -3.43 19.13
C ILE A 252 -17.68 -2.26 19.80
N LEU A 253 -17.02 -1.10 19.92
CA LEU A 253 -17.59 0.10 20.52
C LEU A 253 -18.88 0.54 19.82
N TYR A 254 -18.90 0.44 18.49
CA TYR A 254 -20.10 0.77 17.69
C TYR A 254 -21.26 -0.17 17.99
N ASN A 255 -21.01 -1.48 18.08
CA ASN A 255 -22.02 -2.49 18.41
C ASN A 255 -22.53 -2.37 19.85
N GLU A 256 -21.73 -1.80 20.74
CA GLU A 256 -22.10 -1.50 22.14
C GLU A 256 -22.81 -0.15 22.31
N TYR A 257 -23.15 0.51 21.19
CA TYR A 257 -23.77 1.84 21.19
C TYR A 257 -22.92 2.97 21.82
N GLN A 258 -21.62 2.75 21.96
CA GLN A 258 -20.66 3.76 22.43
C GLN A 258 -20.13 4.61 21.27
N PHE A 259 -21.04 5.23 20.53
CA PHE A 259 -20.71 5.91 19.27
C PHE A 259 -19.60 6.96 19.40
N ALA A 260 -19.63 7.80 20.46
CA ALA A 260 -18.60 8.83 20.64
C ALA A 260 -17.20 8.22 20.79
N ALA A 261 -17.04 7.14 21.56
CA ALA A 261 -15.79 6.41 21.71
C ALA A 261 -15.38 5.71 20.40
N ALA A 262 -16.33 5.07 19.71
CA ALA A 262 -16.07 4.45 18.42
C ALA A 262 -15.52 5.46 17.40
N PHE A 263 -16.17 6.63 17.28
CA PHE A 263 -15.70 7.69 16.39
C PHE A 263 -14.41 8.35 16.86
N ALA A 264 -14.13 8.42 18.16
CA ALA A 264 -12.85 8.89 18.68
C ALA A 264 -11.69 7.98 18.22
N VAL A 265 -11.81 6.66 18.40
CA VAL A 265 -10.81 5.69 17.93
C VAL A 265 -10.72 5.69 16.40
N ALA A 266 -11.85 5.78 15.69
CA ALA A 266 -11.87 5.89 14.23
C ALA A 266 -11.17 7.15 13.72
N SER A 267 -11.36 8.29 14.39
CA SER A 267 -10.66 9.55 14.05
C SER A 267 -9.14 9.43 14.23
N MET A 268 -8.69 8.73 15.28
CA MET A 268 -7.26 8.45 15.49
C MET A 268 -6.69 7.57 14.38
N LEU A 269 -7.42 6.53 13.95
CA LEU A 269 -7.02 5.71 12.80
C LEU A 269 -6.94 6.54 11.51
N ALA A 270 -7.91 7.42 11.27
CA ALA A 270 -7.90 8.35 10.16
C ALA A 270 -6.71 9.31 10.22
N MET A 271 -6.37 9.83 11.40
CA MET A 271 -5.17 10.67 11.58
C MET A 271 -3.88 9.92 11.28
N LEU A 272 -3.74 8.67 11.72
CA LEU A 272 -2.58 7.82 11.36
C LEU A 272 -2.47 7.62 9.86
N ALA A 273 -3.60 7.35 9.17
CA ALA A 273 -3.64 7.25 7.71
C ALA A 273 -3.26 8.58 7.03
N LEU A 274 -3.74 9.71 7.52
CA LEU A 274 -3.35 11.03 7.01
C LEU A 274 -1.86 11.32 7.22
N VAL A 275 -1.29 10.97 8.37
CA VAL A 275 0.15 11.11 8.63
C VAL A 275 0.95 10.30 7.62
N THR A 276 0.57 9.04 7.34
CA THR A 276 1.26 8.22 6.34
C THR A 276 1.17 8.81 4.93
N LEU A 277 0.02 9.39 4.55
CA LEU A 277 -0.17 10.09 3.28
C LEU A 277 0.68 11.37 3.20
N ILE A 278 0.76 12.15 4.27
CA ILE A 278 1.60 13.35 4.33
C ILE A 278 3.07 12.97 4.18
N ILE A 279 3.53 11.95 4.89
CA ILE A 279 4.90 11.43 4.77
C ILE A 279 5.18 11.00 3.32
N LYS A 280 4.26 10.24 2.70
CA LYS A 280 4.34 9.84 1.30
C LYS A 280 4.50 11.06 0.39
N THR A 281 3.57 12.01 0.46
CA THR A 281 3.57 13.21 -0.38
C THR A 281 4.84 14.05 -0.19
N TYR A 282 5.32 14.16 1.04
CA TYR A 282 6.57 14.86 1.33
C TYR A 282 7.79 14.16 0.70
N ILE A 283 7.84 12.84 0.77
CA ILE A 283 8.90 12.03 0.15
C ILE A 283 8.87 12.18 -1.37
N GLU A 284 7.70 12.08 -2.01
CA GLU A 284 7.51 12.27 -3.45
C GLU A 284 7.94 13.68 -3.92
N TRP A 285 7.55 14.70 -3.17
CA TRP A 285 7.92 16.07 -3.47
C TRP A 285 9.44 16.30 -3.38
N ARG A 286 10.10 15.71 -2.39
CA ARG A 286 11.56 15.77 -2.25
C ARG A 286 12.26 14.98 -3.34
N ALA A 287 11.72 13.84 -3.76
CA ALA A 287 12.22 13.02 -4.86
C ALA A 287 12.16 13.75 -6.21
N GLY A 288 11.01 14.35 -6.51
CA GLY A 288 10.81 15.08 -7.77
C GLY A 288 11.77 16.25 -7.95
N ARG A 289 12.21 16.87 -6.86
CA ARG A 289 13.24 17.93 -6.91
C ARG A 289 14.62 17.40 -7.29
N GLY A 290 15.01 16.22 -6.79
CA GLY A 290 16.30 15.61 -7.13
C GLY A 290 16.44 15.28 -8.62
N ILE A 291 15.38 14.79 -9.25
CA ILE A 291 15.37 14.47 -10.69
C ILE A 291 15.48 15.73 -11.56
N ILE A 292 14.87 16.85 -11.13
CA ILE A 292 14.94 18.12 -11.86
C ILE A 292 16.34 18.76 -11.75
N GLU A 293 17.02 18.60 -10.63
CA GLU A 293 18.38 19.09 -10.43
C GLU A 293 19.41 18.28 -11.24
N GLU A 294 19.30 16.93 -11.26
CA GLU A 294 20.16 16.08 -12.09
C GLU A 294 19.96 16.29 -13.59
N SER A 295 18.77 16.66 -14.05
CA SER A 295 18.52 16.97 -15.47
C SER A 295 19.03 18.36 -15.91
N ARG A 296 19.47 19.18 -14.97
CA ARG A 296 20.00 20.53 -15.22
C ARG A 296 21.52 20.62 -15.05
N ALA A 297 22.16 19.61 -14.50
CA ALA A 297 23.61 19.48 -14.39
C ALA A 297 24.20 18.70 -15.56
#